data_94cff8bac37d0012db961889c424dd9a
#
_entry.id   94cff8bac37d0012db961889c424dd9a
#
_cell.length_a   1.000
_cell.length_b   1.000
_cell.length_c   1.000
_cell.angle_alpha   90.00
_cell.angle_beta   90.00
_cell.angle_gamma   90.00
#
_symmetry.space_group_name_H-M   'P 1'
#
loop_
_entity.id
_entity.type
_entity.pdbx_description
1 polymer ?
#
loop_
_entity_poly.entity_id
_entity_poly.type
_entity_poly.pdbx_seq_one_letter_code
_entity_poly.pdbx_strand_id
1 'polypeptide(L)' 'MTNHETLLSLFDSYVKENEKFTDKGNKAAGTRARKALAEFTKVAKERRKEIQDTKTADK' A
#
# COMPACT_ATOMS: atom_id res chain seq x y z
N MET A 1 1.46 10.67 -10.43
CA MET A 1 2.02 9.65 -9.54
C MET A 1 1.72 8.27 -10.12
N THR A 2 2.73 7.44 -10.26
CA THR A 2 2.55 6.09 -10.78
C THR A 2 2.02 5.17 -9.67
N ASN A 3 1.47 4.02 -10.06
CA ASN A 3 1.02 3.03 -9.09
C ASN A 3 2.19 2.55 -8.23
N HIS A 4 3.39 2.44 -8.81
CA HIS A 4 4.58 2.07 -8.07
C HIS A 4 4.87 3.08 -6.96
N GLU A 5 4.86 4.36 -7.28
CA GLU A 5 5.10 5.42 -6.32
C GLU A 5 4.01 5.46 -5.24
N THR A 6 2.77 5.24 -5.64
CA THR A 6 1.65 5.18 -4.70
C THR A 6 1.82 4.03 -3.71
N LEU A 7 2.27 2.87 -4.19
CA LEU A 7 2.53 1.72 -3.31
C LEU A 7 3.62 2.04 -2.29
N LEU A 8 4.70 2.68 -2.71
CA LEU A 8 5.77 3.07 -1.79
C LEU A 8 5.27 4.04 -0.73
N SER A 9 4.45 5.01 -1.13
CA SER A 9 3.88 5.99 -0.23
C SER A 9 2.93 5.35 0.78
N LEU A 10 2.08 4.44 0.31
CA LEU A 10 1.14 3.74 1.18
C LEU A 10 1.86 2.83 2.16
N PHE A 11 2.92 2.17 1.72
CA PHE A 11 3.70 1.33 2.61
C PHE A 11 4.37 2.16 3.70
N ASP A 12 4.93 3.31 3.34
CA ASP A 12 5.55 4.21 4.31
C ASP A 12 4.54 4.70 5.34
N SER A 13 3.34 5.08 4.90
CA SER A 13 2.25 5.48 5.78
C SER A 13 1.87 4.36 6.73
N TYR A 14 1.76 3.14 6.21
CA TYR A 14 1.44 1.97 7.02
C TYR A 14 2.50 1.76 8.11
N VAL A 15 3.77 1.81 7.74
CA VAL A 15 4.87 1.59 8.70
C VAL A 15 4.79 2.60 9.84
N LYS A 16 4.61 3.88 9.52
CA LYS A 16 4.53 4.94 10.52
C LYS A 16 3.34 4.75 11.46
N GLU A 17 2.17 4.44 10.90
CA GLU A 17 0.98 4.24 11.72
C GLU A 17 1.07 2.95 12.52
N ASN A 18 1.68 1.91 11.96
CA ASN A 18 1.88 0.65 12.67
C ASN A 18 2.78 0.83 13.90
N GLU A 19 3.82 1.65 13.79
CA GLU A 19 4.69 1.95 14.92
C GLU A 19 3.91 2.61 16.05
N LYS A 20 3.08 3.59 15.73
CA LYS A 20 2.24 4.27 16.72
C LYS A 20 1.26 3.29 17.37
N PHE A 21 0.69 2.42 16.59
CA PHE A 21 -0.26 1.43 17.10
C PHE A 21 0.44 0.42 18.04
N THR A 22 1.57 -0.12 17.59
CA THR A 22 2.29 -1.16 18.32
C THR A 22 2.98 -0.59 19.57
N ASP A 23 3.68 0.54 19.43
CA ASP A 23 4.47 1.08 20.53
C ASP A 23 3.66 1.88 21.54
N LYS A 24 2.65 2.60 21.08
CA LYS A 24 1.87 3.50 21.93
C LYS A 24 0.44 3.02 22.18
N GLY A 25 0.04 1.94 21.56
CA GLY A 25 -1.33 1.44 21.69
C GLY A 25 -2.37 2.40 21.14
N ASN A 26 -2.01 3.22 20.17
CA ASN A 26 -2.89 4.23 19.59
C ASN A 26 -3.90 3.58 18.65
N LYS A 27 -5.15 3.48 19.10
CA LYS A 27 -6.21 2.83 18.32
C LYS A 27 -6.52 3.55 17.01
N ALA A 28 -6.44 4.88 17.02
CA ALA A 28 -6.66 5.65 15.79
C ALA A 28 -5.58 5.33 14.75
N ALA A 29 -4.34 5.13 15.20
CA ALA A 29 -3.25 4.74 14.32
C ALA A 29 -3.51 3.35 13.73
N GLY A 30 -4.06 2.43 14.51
CA GLY A 30 -4.44 1.10 14.03
C GLY A 30 -5.48 1.19 12.92
N THR A 31 -6.47 2.05 13.06
CA THR A 31 -7.49 2.27 12.03
C THR A 31 -6.86 2.83 10.76
N ARG A 32 -5.96 3.80 10.89
CA ARG A 32 -5.27 4.37 9.74
C ARG A 32 -4.35 3.35 9.04
N ALA A 33 -3.69 2.49 9.83
CA ALA A 33 -2.85 1.42 9.27
C ALA A 33 -3.70 0.44 8.45
N ARG A 34 -4.87 0.05 8.96
CA ARG A 34 -5.78 -0.83 8.23
C ARG A 34 -6.26 -0.21 6.94
N LYS A 35 -6.57 1.08 6.97
CA LYS A 35 -7.01 1.80 5.78
C LYS A 35 -5.90 1.84 4.74
N ALA A 36 -4.66 2.10 5.16
CA ALA A 36 -3.51 2.10 4.26
C ALA A 36 -3.31 0.73 3.62
N LEU A 37 -3.50 -0.35 4.39
CA LEU A 37 -3.39 -1.70 3.86
C LEU A 37 -4.48 -2.00 2.84
N ALA A 38 -5.70 -1.53 3.06
CA ALA A 38 -6.79 -1.74 2.12
C ALA A 38 -6.51 -1.03 0.79
N GLU A 39 -6.03 0.21 0.85
CA GLU A 39 -5.66 0.95 -0.35
C GLU A 39 -4.45 0.33 -1.04
N PHE A 40 -3.47 -0.12 -0.26
CA PHE A 40 -2.30 -0.81 -0.78
C PHE A 40 -2.72 -2.04 -1.59
N THR A 41 -3.64 -2.84 -1.06
CA THR A 41 -4.14 -4.02 -1.76
C THR A 41 -4.80 -3.65 -3.09
N LYS A 42 -5.60 -2.59 -3.08
CA LYS A 42 -6.28 -2.13 -4.29
C LYS A 42 -5.28 -1.69 -5.36
N VAL A 43 -4.30 -0.87 -4.98
CA VAL A 43 -3.29 -0.38 -5.91
C VAL A 43 -2.36 -1.52 -6.34
N ALA A 44 -2.08 -2.45 -5.43
CA ALA A 44 -1.25 -3.61 -5.75
C ALA A 44 -1.87 -4.46 -6.86
N LYS A 45 -3.19 -4.63 -6.85
CA LYS A 45 -3.88 -5.37 -7.93
C LYS A 45 -3.72 -4.65 -9.26
N GLU A 46 -3.85 -3.34 -9.27
CA GLU A 46 -3.67 -2.55 -10.49
C GLU A 46 -2.24 -2.65 -10.99
N ARG A 47 -1.28 -2.60 -10.09
CA ARG A 47 0.14 -2.71 -10.45
C ARG A 47 0.46 -4.09 -11.03
N ARG A 48 -0.11 -5.13 -10.44
CA ARG A 48 0.06 -6.50 -10.95
C ARG A 48 -0.46 -6.61 -12.38
N LYS A 49 -1.60 -6.00 -12.63
CA LYS A 49 -2.20 -5.99 -13.97
C LYS A 49 -1.31 -5.28 -14.98
N GLU A 50 -0.74 -4.13 -14.59
CA GLU A 50 0.19 -3.39 -15.45
C GLU A 50 1.39 -4.23 -15.84
N ILE A 51 1.97 -4.93 -14.88
CA ILE A 51 3.13 -5.78 -15.11
C ILE A 51 2.75 -6.93 -16.05
N GLN A 52 1.59 -7.54 -15.84
CA GLN A 52 1.12 -8.63 -16.67
C GLN A 52 0.82 -8.18 -18.09
N ASP A 53 0.22 -6.99 -18.25
CA ASP A 53 -0.07 -6.44 -19.57
C ASP A 53 1.21 -6.17 -20.35
N THR A 54 2.23 -5.63 -19.67
CA THR A 54 3.54 -5.40 -20.28
C THR A 54 4.16 -6.71 -20.72
N LYS A 55 4.09 -7.73 -19.87
CA LYS A 55 4.65 -9.03 -20.16
C LYS A 55 3.94 -9.69 -21.35
N THR A 56 2.63 -9.54 -21.43
CA THR A 56 1.83 -10.04 -22.54
C THR A 56 2.18 -9.31 -23.82
N ALA A 57 2.41 -8.00 -23.74
CA ALA A 57 2.76 -7.19 -24.90
C ALA A 57 4.12 -7.56 -25.49
N ASP A 58 5.02 -8.08 -24.67
CA ASP A 58 6.36 -8.49 -25.10
C ASP A 58 6.36 -9.79 -25.92
N LYS A 59 5.23 -10.46 -25.96
CA LYS A 59 5.07 -11.63 -26.81
C LYS A 59 4.48 -11.22 -28.15
#